data_92448d5b720b282c8eef945ca547abe6
#
_entry.id   92448d5b720b282c8eef945ca547abe6
#
_cell.length_a   1.000
_cell.length_b   1.000
_cell.length_c   1.000
_cell.angle_alpha   90.00
_cell.angle_beta   90.00
_cell.angle_gamma   90.00
#
_symmetry.space_group_name_H-M   'P 1'
#
loop_
_entity.id
_entity.type
_entity.pdbx_description
1 polymer ?
#
loop_
_entity_poly.entity_id
_entity_poly.type
_entity_poly.pdbx_seq_one_letter_code
_entity_poly.pdbx_strand_id
1 'polypeptide(L)' 'MKGEFVILVGSELVTYDNYDDIPMKFDNLISFKPDAPEPPHSEEEHNEMETYNTKLQELMKRETK' A
#
# COMPACT_ATOMS: atom_id res chain seq x y z
N MET A 1 3.16 -8.15 -2.23
CA MET A 1 3.85 -7.13 -1.42
C MET A 1 3.32 -7.18 0.00
N LYS A 2 4.20 -7.34 0.96
CA LYS A 2 3.84 -7.33 2.38
C LYS A 2 4.08 -5.96 2.99
N GLY A 3 3.43 -5.71 4.11
CA GLY A 3 3.57 -4.46 4.82
C GLY A 3 2.41 -4.24 5.77
N GLU A 4 2.14 -3.00 6.08
CA GLU A 4 0.98 -2.64 6.89
C GLU A 4 0.17 -1.60 6.12
N PHE A 5 -1.02 -1.98 5.72
CA PHE A 5 -1.89 -1.13 4.93
C PHE A 5 -3.21 -0.94 5.67
N VAL A 6 -3.52 0.30 6.02
CA VAL A 6 -4.72 0.62 6.76
C VAL A 6 -5.63 1.47 5.88
N ILE A 7 -6.88 1.04 5.77
CA ILE A 7 -7.88 1.76 4.99
C ILE A 7 -9.11 2.01 5.85
N LEU A 8 -9.90 3.00 5.46
CA LEU A 8 -11.17 3.29 6.08
C LEU A 8 -12.28 2.77 5.19
N VAL A 9 -13.13 1.93 5.76
CA VAL A 9 -14.29 1.37 5.05
C VAL A 9 -15.53 1.59 5.90
N GLY A 10 -16.42 2.47 5.44
CA GLY A 10 -17.68 2.70 6.11
C GLY A 10 -17.54 3.08 7.59
N SER A 11 -16.58 3.89 7.94
CA SER A 11 -16.28 4.33 9.30
C SER A 11 -15.50 3.33 10.13
N GLU A 12 -15.02 2.25 9.54
CA GLU A 12 -14.17 1.29 10.23
C GLU A 12 -12.77 1.29 9.65
N LEU A 13 -11.78 1.21 10.54
CA LEU A 13 -10.39 1.05 10.12
C LEU A 13 -10.11 -0.44 9.93
N VAL A 14 -9.61 -0.79 8.76
CA VAL A 14 -9.28 -2.18 8.44
C VAL A 14 -7.79 -2.24 8.07
N THR A 15 -7.08 -3.16 8.68
CA THR A 15 -5.65 -3.33 8.45
C THR A 15 -5.40 -4.60 7.64
N TYR A 16 -4.59 -4.48 6.61
CA TYR A 16 -4.14 -5.61 5.79
C TYR A 16 -2.63 -5.71 5.88
N ASP A 17 -2.13 -6.92 5.90
CA ASP A 17 -0.69 -7.17 5.91
C ASP A 17 -0.14 -7.53 4.53
N ASN A 18 -1.00 -7.55 3.53
CA ASN A 18 -0.63 -7.86 2.17
C ASN A 18 -1.39 -6.94 1.21
N TYR A 19 -0.65 -6.35 0.27
CA TYR A 19 -1.24 -5.45 -0.72
C TYR A 19 -2.35 -6.13 -1.53
N ASP A 20 -2.16 -7.40 -1.86
CA ASP A 20 -3.13 -8.13 -2.69
C ASP A 20 -4.46 -8.37 -1.98
N ASP A 21 -4.49 -8.25 -0.66
CA ASP A 21 -5.72 -8.41 0.11
C ASP A 21 -6.57 -7.15 0.15
N ILE A 22 -6.01 -6.01 -0.25
CA ILE A 22 -6.75 -4.74 -0.22
C ILE A 22 -7.87 -4.75 -1.24
N PRO A 23 -9.10 -4.37 -0.85
CA PRO A 23 -10.22 -4.36 -1.79
C PRO A 23 -10.03 -3.34 -2.92
N MET A 24 -10.78 -3.50 -3.98
CA MET A 24 -10.72 -2.62 -5.13
C MET A 24 -11.32 -1.25 -4.87
N LYS A 25 -12.12 -1.12 -3.83
CA LYS A 25 -12.73 0.15 -3.43
C LYS A 25 -12.77 0.27 -1.92
N PHE A 26 -12.49 1.47 -1.42
CA PHE A 26 -12.58 1.79 0.00
C PHE A 26 -12.77 3.30 0.13
N ASP A 27 -13.18 3.76 1.31
CA ASP A 27 -13.46 5.18 1.49
C ASP A 27 -12.19 6.02 1.40
N ASN A 28 -11.20 5.70 2.23
CA ASN A 28 -9.94 6.44 2.27
C ASN A 28 -8.78 5.52 2.59
N LEU A 29 -7.61 5.86 2.08
CA LEU A 29 -6.36 5.23 2.48
C LEU A 29 -5.81 5.97 3.69
N ILE A 30 -5.67 5.26 4.81
CA ILE A 30 -5.21 5.85 6.06
C ILE A 30 -3.70 5.72 6.21
N SER A 31 -3.16 4.54 5.92
CA SER A 31 -1.73 4.31 6.06
C SER A 31 -1.24 3.34 5.00
N PHE A 32 -0.07 3.62 4.47
CA PHE A 32 0.58 2.77 3.48
C PHE A 32 2.03 2.61 3.90
N LYS A 33 2.33 1.44 4.46
CA LYS A 33 3.69 1.13 4.94
C LYS A 33 4.14 -0.21 4.40
N PRO A 34 4.64 -0.24 3.16
CA PRO A 34 5.17 -1.50 2.61
C PRO A 34 6.47 -1.89 3.32
N ASP A 35 6.70 -3.18 3.43
CA ASP A 35 7.95 -3.67 4.00
C ASP A 35 9.10 -3.28 3.10
N ALA A 36 10.12 -2.69 3.68
CA ALA A 36 11.32 -2.32 2.94
C ALA A 36 12.16 -3.57 2.68
N PRO A 37 12.83 -3.64 1.51
CA PRO A 37 13.75 -4.75 1.26
C PRO A 37 14.95 -4.66 2.19
N GLU A 38 15.56 -5.82 2.47
CA GLU A 38 16.73 -5.85 3.35
C GLU A 38 18.01 -5.46 2.60
N PRO A 39 18.94 -4.76 3.29
CA PRO A 39 20.24 -4.47 2.69
C PRO A 39 21.07 -5.74 2.49
N PRO A 40 22.09 -5.71 1.60
CA PRO A 40 22.47 -4.58 0.78
C PRO A 40 21.58 -4.43 -0.46
N HIS A 41 21.38 -3.19 -0.86
CA HIS A 41 20.55 -2.90 -2.01
C HIS A 41 21.27 -2.04 -3.00
N SER A 42 20.96 -2.23 -4.26
CA SER A 42 21.53 -1.48 -5.35
C SER A 42 20.40 -1.05 -6.28
N GLU A 43 20.49 -1.41 -7.53
CA GLU A 43 19.48 -1.02 -8.51
C GLU A 43 18.10 -1.58 -8.23
N GLU A 44 18.03 -2.78 -7.63
CA GLU A 44 16.75 -3.42 -7.32
C GLU A 44 15.95 -2.62 -6.29
N GLU A 45 16.63 -2.06 -5.30
CA GLU A 45 15.96 -1.24 -4.30
C GLU A 45 15.30 -0.03 -4.95
N HIS A 46 16.01 0.60 -5.88
CA HIS A 46 15.48 1.77 -6.57
C HIS A 46 14.20 1.42 -7.37
N ASN A 47 14.22 0.28 -8.05
CA ASN A 47 13.06 -0.17 -8.81
C ASN A 47 11.87 -0.48 -7.89
N GLU A 48 12.11 -1.03 -6.72
CA GLU A 48 11.05 -1.32 -5.77
C GLU A 48 10.41 -0.05 -5.23
N MET A 49 11.20 0.99 -5.01
CA MET A 49 10.65 2.28 -4.56
C MET A 49 9.71 2.87 -5.61
N GLU A 50 10.05 2.76 -6.87
CA GLU A 50 9.17 3.21 -7.95
C GLU A 50 7.88 2.38 -7.97
N THR A 51 7.98 1.09 -7.75
CA THR A 51 6.82 0.21 -7.66
C THR A 51 5.91 0.61 -6.50
N TYR A 52 6.48 0.96 -5.37
CA TYR A 52 5.71 1.40 -4.20
C TYR A 52 4.94 2.67 -4.51
N ASN A 53 5.56 3.63 -5.19
CA ASN A 53 4.87 4.85 -5.58
C ASN A 53 3.70 4.57 -6.52
N THR A 54 3.89 3.68 -7.48
CA THR A 54 2.83 3.29 -8.41
C THR A 54 1.68 2.64 -7.66
N LYS A 55 1.99 1.74 -6.72
CA LYS A 55 0.96 1.06 -5.93
C LYS A 55 0.21 2.03 -5.03
N LEU A 56 0.91 2.99 -4.45
CA LEU A 56 0.27 4.02 -3.64
C LEU A 56 -0.70 4.84 -4.49
N GLN A 57 -0.30 5.22 -5.68
CA GLN A 57 -1.17 5.97 -6.58
C GLN A 57 -2.39 5.15 -6.97
N GLU A 58 -2.23 3.85 -7.20
CA GLU A 58 -3.36 2.98 -7.50
C GLU A 58 -4.34 2.90 -6.34
N LEU A 59 -3.83 2.81 -5.11
CA LEU A 59 -4.69 2.80 -3.93
C LEU A 59 -5.44 4.13 -3.80
N MET A 60 -4.77 5.24 -4.08
CA MET A 60 -5.43 6.54 -4.03
C MET A 60 -6.56 6.63 -5.05
N LYS A 61 -6.42 5.97 -6.20
CA LYS A 61 -7.47 5.93 -7.21
C LYS A 61 -8.65 5.07 -6.78
N ARG A 62 -8.45 4.16 -5.84
CA ARG A 62 -9.50 3.31 -5.31
C ARG A 62 -10.31 4.00 -4.22
N GLU A 63 -9.84 5.14 -3.73
CA GLU A 63 -10.56 5.91 -2.72
C GLU A 63 -11.86 6.45 -3.32
N THR A 64 -12.95 6.26 -2.58
CA THR A 64 -14.28 6.73 -3.01
C THR A 64 -14.70 8.02 -2.34
N LYS A 65 -13.91 8.52 -1.41
CA LYS A 65 -14.19 9.76 -0.69
C LYS A 65 -12.99 10.69 -0.65
#